data_d6a3c7f0466c1dad3e9999f6dbbaa0e7
#
_entry.id   d6a3c7f0466c1dad3e9999f6dbbaa0e7
#
_cell.length_a   1.000
_cell.length_b   1.000
_cell.length_c   1.000
_cell.angle_alpha   90.00
_cell.angle_beta   90.00
_cell.angle_gamma   90.00
#
_symmetry.space_group_name_H-M   'P 1'
#
loop_
_entity.id
_entity.type
_entity.pdbx_description
1 polymer ?
#
loop_
_entity_poly.entity_id
_entity_poly.type
_entity_poly.pdbx_seq_one_letter_code
_entity_poly.pdbx_strand_id
1 'polypeptide(L)'
;MSKVFVLRTHALLSSRRSTLKFGNDNEIVIPLAVVDELRTLKKESFEKGRIARDLLEYINSFPTDKIMSKEGVVQKNGSILRICNNFIDIPVGIEGLTNPEKRTLQTCLGIIEEEKRKVVLVTNNLGLQLKAKFLGINAENFKDEVFPRLTEQYTGREEIFTRDDVIDSFYQNGFIEVKDIFNNAEIDFLENKFFVISSPQNKSALGVLKQGRIVKLNHQKDYPYGVKAKNVGQKFLLEALLDDDCPLVIVKGNAGTGKTFCALAAGLQKTEVEKNYTRILVTRSVTVAGEEKYGFLPGDIEEKLSPYLAGIKDNLSILIHGSDKKKSNHDKEFFEDGTNYFERGIVQIQAIGFLRGRSIVDTYFIIDETQNIEPDTIKSIVTRAGEGSKFIFLGDPTQVDNPNLTERYNGLVYLSEKYKDDPLCAQVTLTDDESVRSKLAREAAKKL
;
A
#
# COMPACT_ATOMS: atom_id res chain seq x y z
N MET A 1 5.09 7.85 -33.67
CA MET A 1 6.57 7.90 -33.66
C MET A 1 7.05 7.29 -32.36
N SER A 2 7.86 6.24 -32.42
CA SER A 2 8.46 5.59 -31.23
C SER A 2 9.33 6.58 -30.46
N LYS A 3 9.19 6.62 -29.14
CA LYS A 3 10.04 7.43 -28.26
C LYS A 3 11.23 6.60 -27.79
N VAL A 4 12.36 7.27 -27.53
CA VAL A 4 13.52 6.66 -26.89
C VAL A 4 13.56 7.12 -25.43
N PHE A 5 13.43 6.16 -24.51
CA PHE A 5 13.52 6.40 -23.07
C PHE A 5 14.91 6.00 -22.56
N VAL A 6 15.66 6.98 -22.06
CA VAL A 6 16.96 6.74 -21.42
C VAL A 6 16.74 6.64 -19.91
N LEU A 7 17.02 5.47 -19.33
CA LEU A 7 16.70 5.18 -17.94
C LEU A 7 17.90 5.39 -17.02
N ARG A 8 17.65 6.07 -15.89
CA ARG A 8 18.57 6.16 -14.77
C ARG A 8 18.36 5.01 -13.78
N THR A 9 19.37 4.76 -12.97
CA THR A 9 19.41 3.68 -11.98
C THR A 9 18.17 3.63 -11.09
N HIS A 10 17.66 4.77 -10.61
CA HIS A 10 16.45 4.82 -9.79
C HIS A 10 15.19 4.32 -10.52
N ALA A 11 15.05 4.63 -11.81
CA ALA A 11 13.94 4.14 -12.62
C ALA A 11 14.03 2.62 -12.80
N LEU A 12 15.24 2.08 -12.96
CA LEU A 12 15.46 0.64 -13.08
C LEU A 12 15.21 -0.10 -11.76
N LEU A 13 15.61 0.48 -10.64
CA LEU A 13 15.46 -0.14 -9.31
C LEU A 13 14.04 -0.03 -8.75
N SER A 14 13.13 0.74 -9.36
CA SER A 14 11.75 0.86 -8.92
C SER A 14 10.96 -0.46 -9.07
N SER A 15 11.37 -1.34 -9.97
CA SER A 15 10.68 -2.62 -10.21
C SER A 15 11.60 -3.58 -10.98
N ARG A 16 11.51 -4.89 -10.69
CA ARG A 16 12.22 -5.96 -11.43
C ARG A 16 11.88 -5.99 -12.92
N ARG A 17 10.77 -5.40 -13.32
CA ARG A 17 10.29 -5.33 -14.71
C ARG A 17 10.18 -3.89 -15.21
N SER A 18 10.96 -2.98 -14.66
CA SER A 18 10.92 -1.55 -15.00
C SER A 18 11.08 -1.30 -16.51
N THR A 19 11.93 -2.06 -17.19
CA THR A 19 12.14 -1.93 -18.63
C THR A 19 10.92 -2.31 -19.48
N LEU A 20 9.97 -3.06 -18.94
CA LEU A 20 8.76 -3.49 -19.64
C LEU A 20 7.58 -2.52 -19.50
N LYS A 21 7.74 -1.40 -18.77
CA LYS A 21 6.66 -0.46 -18.46
C LYS A 21 6.51 0.71 -19.45
N PHE A 22 7.25 0.73 -20.54
CA PHE A 22 7.33 1.87 -21.46
C PHE A 22 6.54 1.70 -22.78
N GLY A 23 5.61 0.76 -22.85
CA GLY A 23 4.77 0.51 -24.05
C GLY A 23 5.51 -0.21 -25.18
N ASN A 24 4.74 -0.83 -26.08
CA ASN A 24 5.22 -1.83 -27.04
C ASN A 24 6.08 -1.23 -28.16
N ASP A 25 5.83 0.02 -28.56
CA ASP A 25 6.47 0.66 -29.73
C ASP A 25 7.66 1.54 -29.37
N ASN A 26 8.09 1.52 -28.10
CA ASN A 26 9.13 2.40 -27.60
C ASN A 26 10.48 1.67 -27.45
N GLU A 27 11.53 2.45 -27.46
CA GLU A 27 12.87 1.98 -27.21
C GLU A 27 13.35 2.40 -25.84
N ILE A 28 13.94 1.46 -25.12
CA ILE A 28 14.53 1.64 -23.81
C ILE A 28 16.05 1.55 -23.92
N VAL A 29 16.72 2.62 -23.52
CA VAL A 29 18.18 2.70 -23.52
C VAL A 29 18.69 2.73 -22.09
N ILE A 30 19.60 1.83 -21.77
CA ILE A 30 20.35 1.83 -20.53
C ILE A 30 21.78 2.31 -20.84
N PRO A 31 22.19 3.49 -20.34
CA PRO A 31 23.58 3.92 -20.47
C PRO A 31 24.54 2.93 -19.80
N LEU A 32 25.68 2.67 -20.38
CA LEU A 32 26.68 1.75 -19.81
C LEU A 32 27.10 2.18 -18.38
N ALA A 33 27.17 3.48 -18.12
CA ALA A 33 27.43 4.01 -16.77
C ALA A 33 26.37 3.61 -15.74
N VAL A 34 25.12 3.41 -16.15
CA VAL A 34 24.02 2.91 -15.27
C VAL A 34 24.20 1.41 -15.01
N VAL A 35 24.69 0.64 -15.98
CA VAL A 35 25.03 -0.78 -15.77
C VAL A 35 26.14 -0.91 -14.72
N ASP A 36 27.14 -0.03 -14.74
CA ASP A 36 28.22 -0.01 -13.75
C ASP A 36 27.70 0.36 -12.34
N GLU A 37 26.75 1.29 -12.22
CA GLU A 37 26.06 1.57 -10.96
C GLU A 37 25.29 0.34 -10.45
N LEU A 38 24.54 -0.36 -11.30
CA LEU A 38 23.85 -1.60 -10.93
C LEU A 38 24.82 -2.69 -10.47
N ARG A 39 26.01 -2.81 -11.08
CA ARG A 39 27.06 -3.75 -10.64
C ARG A 39 27.60 -3.43 -9.25
N THR A 40 27.63 -2.17 -8.88
CA THR A 40 28.03 -1.75 -7.52
C THR A 40 26.93 -2.09 -6.53
N LEU A 41 25.68 -1.75 -6.84
CA LEU A 41 24.51 -1.96 -6.01
C LEU A 41 24.16 -3.44 -5.78
N LYS A 42 24.50 -4.34 -6.73
CA LYS A 42 24.25 -5.79 -6.56
C LYS A 42 24.92 -6.41 -5.32
N LYS A 43 25.94 -5.74 -4.77
CA LYS A 43 26.64 -6.16 -3.55
C LYS A 43 25.87 -5.87 -2.27
N GLU A 44 24.86 -5.00 -2.33
CA GLU A 44 24.02 -4.67 -1.19
C GLU A 44 23.12 -5.86 -0.82
N SER A 45 22.95 -6.06 0.48
CA SER A 45 22.17 -7.19 1.02
C SER A 45 20.66 -6.98 0.93
N PHE A 46 20.20 -5.77 0.62
CA PHE A 46 18.80 -5.34 0.62
C PHE A 46 18.14 -5.45 -0.76
N GLU A 47 16.87 -5.09 -0.83
CA GLU A 47 16.04 -5.22 -2.02
C GLU A 47 16.65 -4.56 -3.25
N LYS A 48 17.25 -3.37 -3.11
CA LYS A 48 17.94 -2.71 -4.22
C LYS A 48 19.03 -3.60 -4.83
N GLY A 49 19.80 -4.27 -3.99
CA GLY A 49 20.80 -5.23 -4.44
C GLY A 49 20.19 -6.44 -5.14
N ARG A 50 19.03 -6.91 -4.68
CA ARG A 50 18.30 -8.01 -5.32
C ARG A 50 17.74 -7.60 -6.69
N ILE A 51 17.07 -6.44 -6.77
CA ILE A 51 16.57 -5.92 -8.05
C ILE A 51 17.73 -5.68 -9.01
N ALA A 52 18.85 -5.14 -8.53
CA ALA A 52 20.04 -4.95 -9.38
C ALA A 52 20.60 -6.27 -9.91
N ARG A 53 20.62 -7.34 -9.11
CA ARG A 53 21.01 -8.69 -9.56
C ARG A 53 20.05 -9.22 -10.62
N ASP A 54 18.75 -9.19 -10.35
CA ASP A 54 17.72 -9.67 -11.28
C ASP A 54 17.76 -8.92 -12.63
N LEU A 55 17.99 -7.59 -12.59
CA LEU A 55 18.13 -6.77 -13.80
C LEU A 55 19.42 -7.11 -14.58
N LEU A 56 20.55 -7.29 -13.89
CA LEU A 56 21.79 -7.68 -14.55
C LEU A 56 21.70 -9.09 -15.15
N GLU A 57 21.04 -10.04 -14.48
CA GLU A 57 20.75 -11.37 -15.03
C GLU A 57 19.84 -11.28 -16.25
N TYR A 58 18.80 -10.45 -16.19
CA TYR A 58 17.91 -10.21 -17.33
C TYR A 58 18.65 -9.61 -18.51
N ILE A 59 19.49 -8.60 -18.30
CA ILE A 59 20.34 -8.01 -19.34
C ILE A 59 21.29 -9.06 -19.94
N ASN A 60 21.93 -9.85 -19.09
CA ASN A 60 22.87 -10.89 -19.54
C ASN A 60 22.19 -12.08 -20.24
N SER A 61 20.87 -12.22 -20.14
CA SER A 61 20.12 -13.25 -20.87
C SER A 61 20.01 -12.98 -22.37
N PHE A 62 20.35 -11.76 -22.80
CA PHE A 62 20.35 -11.39 -24.22
C PHE A 62 21.77 -11.51 -24.85
N PRO A 63 21.87 -11.79 -26.14
CA PRO A 63 23.15 -11.77 -26.85
C PRO A 63 23.81 -10.40 -26.77
N THR A 64 25.06 -10.35 -26.32
CA THR A 64 25.77 -9.09 -26.04
C THR A 64 25.95 -8.24 -27.31
N ASP A 65 26.23 -8.86 -28.45
CA ASP A 65 26.35 -8.20 -29.74
C ASP A 65 25.04 -7.50 -30.15
N LYS A 66 23.89 -8.11 -29.89
CA LYS A 66 22.58 -7.55 -30.22
C LYS A 66 22.16 -6.45 -29.26
N ILE A 67 22.25 -6.68 -27.94
CA ILE A 67 21.79 -5.68 -26.94
C ILE A 67 22.65 -4.40 -27.00
N MET A 68 23.91 -4.50 -27.45
CA MET A 68 24.79 -3.35 -27.62
C MET A 68 24.75 -2.75 -29.03
N SER A 69 24.01 -3.35 -29.96
CA SER A 69 23.83 -2.81 -31.32
C SER A 69 22.81 -1.65 -31.32
N LYS A 70 22.78 -0.90 -32.43
CA LYS A 70 21.77 0.16 -32.62
C LYS A 70 20.35 -0.40 -32.76
N GLU A 71 20.20 -1.65 -33.15
CA GLU A 71 18.92 -2.33 -33.33
C GLU A 71 18.35 -2.82 -31.99
N GLY A 72 19.21 -3.11 -30.99
CA GLY A 72 18.82 -3.62 -29.69
C GLY A 72 18.18 -5.01 -29.75
N VAL A 73 17.46 -5.37 -28.69
CA VAL A 73 16.74 -6.64 -28.55
C VAL A 73 15.26 -6.39 -28.26
N VAL A 74 14.39 -7.16 -28.89
CA VAL A 74 12.94 -7.07 -28.67
C VAL A 74 12.60 -7.78 -27.36
N GLN A 75 11.95 -7.07 -26.44
CA GLN A 75 11.47 -7.61 -25.16
C GLN A 75 10.12 -8.32 -25.33
N LYS A 76 9.69 -9.04 -24.29
CA LYS A 76 8.41 -9.79 -24.29
C LYS A 76 7.17 -8.94 -24.55
N ASN A 77 7.21 -7.65 -24.22
CA ASN A 77 6.14 -6.70 -24.46
C ASN A 77 6.22 -5.99 -25.83
N GLY A 78 7.16 -6.36 -26.68
CA GLY A 78 7.39 -5.76 -28.01
C GLY A 78 8.27 -4.50 -28.01
N SER A 79 8.62 -3.93 -26.86
CA SER A 79 9.57 -2.81 -26.78
C SER A 79 11.00 -3.26 -27.08
N ILE A 80 11.85 -2.32 -27.52
CA ILE A 80 13.26 -2.58 -27.81
C ILE A 80 14.10 -2.18 -26.61
N LEU A 81 15.01 -3.05 -26.17
CA LEU A 81 16.00 -2.76 -25.13
C LEU A 81 17.40 -2.75 -25.72
N ARG A 82 18.16 -1.69 -25.44
CA ARG A 82 19.59 -1.66 -25.75
C ARG A 82 20.44 -0.99 -24.69
N ILE A 83 21.73 -1.33 -24.68
CA ILE A 83 22.75 -0.66 -23.89
C ILE A 83 23.54 0.26 -24.81
N CYS A 84 23.71 1.50 -24.39
CA CYS A 84 24.37 2.51 -25.21
C CYS A 84 25.56 3.13 -24.49
N ASN A 85 26.66 3.34 -25.24
CA ASN A 85 27.87 3.99 -24.78
C ASN A 85 28.21 5.21 -25.66
N ASN A 86 27.21 5.83 -26.27
CA ASN A 86 27.43 7.05 -27.06
C ASN A 86 27.60 8.25 -26.12
N PHE A 87 28.73 8.90 -26.19
CA PHE A 87 29.04 10.08 -25.38
C PHE A 87 29.41 11.26 -26.27
N ILE A 88 28.63 12.33 -26.17
CA ILE A 88 28.97 13.65 -26.69
C ILE A 88 29.36 14.53 -25.50
N ASP A 89 30.33 15.39 -25.68
CA ASP A 89 30.75 16.31 -24.61
C ASP A 89 29.63 17.30 -24.22
N ILE A 90 29.45 17.43 -22.93
CA ILE A 90 28.48 18.39 -22.38
C ILE A 90 29.07 19.79 -22.48
N PRO A 91 28.29 20.83 -22.89
CA PRO A 91 28.75 22.21 -22.93
C PRO A 91 29.39 22.66 -21.63
N VAL A 92 30.40 23.51 -21.75
CA VAL A 92 31.07 24.14 -20.59
C VAL A 92 30.05 24.95 -19.78
N GLY A 93 30.04 24.78 -18.45
CA GLY A 93 29.17 25.54 -17.53
C GLY A 93 28.12 24.70 -16.78
N ILE A 94 27.99 23.39 -17.05
CA ILE A 94 27.17 22.53 -16.25
C ILE A 94 28.01 21.80 -15.19
N GLU A 95 28.05 22.38 -13.99
CA GLU A 95 28.82 21.89 -12.86
C GLU A 95 27.96 21.01 -11.92
N GLY A 96 28.63 20.29 -10.99
CA GLY A 96 27.97 19.52 -9.94
C GLY A 96 27.23 18.27 -10.45
N LEU A 97 27.72 17.63 -11.52
CA LEU A 97 27.28 16.34 -11.98
C LEU A 97 28.22 15.25 -11.50
N THR A 98 27.67 14.13 -11.02
CA THR A 98 28.43 12.90 -10.84
C THR A 98 28.84 12.33 -12.19
N ASN A 99 29.89 11.50 -12.23
CA ASN A 99 30.34 10.88 -13.48
C ASN A 99 29.24 10.08 -14.20
N PRO A 100 28.42 9.24 -13.50
CA PRO A 100 27.30 8.54 -14.15
C PRO A 100 26.21 9.48 -14.67
N GLU A 101 25.90 10.59 -13.97
CA GLU A 101 24.94 11.60 -14.44
C GLU A 101 25.42 12.28 -15.71
N LYS A 102 26.69 12.71 -15.73
CA LYS A 102 27.33 13.29 -16.91
C LYS A 102 27.23 12.35 -18.11
N ARG A 103 27.64 11.09 -17.95
CA ARG A 103 27.60 10.08 -19.02
C ARG A 103 26.17 9.77 -19.49
N THR A 104 25.19 9.80 -18.60
CA THR A 104 23.78 9.64 -18.99
C THR A 104 23.30 10.78 -19.89
N LEU A 105 23.62 12.04 -19.54
CA LEU A 105 23.27 13.20 -20.37
C LEU A 105 24.00 13.16 -21.71
N GLN A 106 25.28 12.75 -21.72
CA GLN A 106 26.06 12.55 -22.95
C GLN A 106 25.43 11.48 -23.85
N THR A 107 24.94 10.39 -23.27
CA THR A 107 24.19 9.36 -24.03
C THR A 107 22.93 9.93 -24.66
N CYS A 108 22.16 10.73 -23.90
CA CYS A 108 20.95 11.38 -24.44
C CYS A 108 21.30 12.32 -25.62
N LEU A 109 22.31 13.16 -25.47
CA LEU A 109 22.78 14.05 -26.54
C LEU A 109 23.28 13.28 -27.75
N GLY A 110 24.04 12.19 -27.54
CA GLY A 110 24.52 11.32 -28.63
C GLY A 110 23.38 10.78 -29.49
N ILE A 111 22.34 10.26 -28.84
CA ILE A 111 21.16 9.74 -29.55
C ILE A 111 20.42 10.86 -30.30
N ILE A 112 20.27 12.04 -29.68
CA ILE A 112 19.62 13.20 -30.33
C ILE A 112 20.38 13.63 -31.57
N GLU A 113 21.70 13.79 -31.46
CA GLU A 113 22.53 14.34 -32.54
C GLU A 113 22.84 13.34 -33.64
N GLU A 114 23.19 12.10 -33.28
CA GLU A 114 23.58 11.09 -34.24
C GLU A 114 22.41 10.35 -34.91
N GLU A 115 21.34 10.10 -34.11
CA GLU A 115 20.20 9.31 -34.59
C GLU A 115 18.99 10.19 -34.96
N LYS A 116 19.05 11.51 -34.66
CA LYS A 116 17.95 12.47 -34.93
C LYS A 116 16.61 12.05 -34.34
N ARG A 117 16.63 11.42 -33.16
CA ARG A 117 15.45 10.86 -32.49
C ARG A 117 15.06 11.67 -31.24
N LYS A 118 13.78 11.67 -30.89
CA LYS A 118 13.28 12.29 -29.67
C LYS A 118 13.61 11.40 -28.48
N VAL A 119 14.41 11.96 -27.56
CA VAL A 119 14.83 11.28 -26.33
C VAL A 119 14.08 11.84 -25.13
N VAL A 120 13.71 10.95 -24.22
CA VAL A 120 13.15 11.30 -22.90
C VAL A 120 14.04 10.67 -21.83
N LEU A 121 14.69 11.50 -21.03
CA LEU A 121 15.43 11.05 -19.85
C LEU A 121 14.44 10.72 -18.71
N VAL A 122 14.49 9.51 -18.20
CA VAL A 122 13.65 9.07 -17.08
C VAL A 122 14.47 9.06 -15.79
N THR A 123 14.20 10.01 -14.91
CA THR A 123 14.89 10.17 -13.63
C THR A 123 14.01 10.90 -12.60
N ASN A 124 14.09 10.47 -11.34
CA ASN A 124 13.41 11.14 -10.23
C ASN A 124 14.30 12.23 -9.56
N ASN A 125 15.54 12.41 -10.03
CA ASN A 125 16.43 13.47 -9.54
C ASN A 125 16.05 14.80 -10.19
N LEU A 126 15.43 15.71 -9.43
CA LEU A 126 14.98 17.02 -9.90
C LEU A 126 16.15 17.87 -10.45
N GLY A 127 17.31 17.84 -9.79
CA GLY A 127 18.50 18.57 -10.24
C GLY A 127 18.97 18.09 -11.62
N LEU A 128 18.97 16.78 -11.84
CA LEU A 128 19.33 16.21 -13.13
C LEU A 128 18.27 16.52 -14.22
N GLN A 129 16.98 16.53 -13.87
CA GLN A 129 15.92 16.93 -14.80
C GLN A 129 16.08 18.38 -15.28
N LEU A 130 16.38 19.31 -14.34
CA LEU A 130 16.61 20.72 -14.68
C LEU A 130 17.83 20.87 -15.61
N LYS A 131 18.93 20.17 -15.33
CA LYS A 131 20.13 20.18 -16.18
C LYS A 131 19.85 19.55 -17.55
N ALA A 132 19.08 18.48 -17.63
CA ALA A 132 18.66 17.88 -18.89
C ALA A 132 17.82 18.86 -19.74
N LYS A 133 16.84 19.53 -19.12
CA LYS A 133 16.02 20.55 -19.80
C LYS A 133 16.86 21.72 -20.30
N PHE A 134 17.86 22.16 -19.54
CA PHE A 134 18.79 23.20 -19.97
C PHE A 134 19.55 22.78 -21.24
N LEU A 135 19.86 21.50 -21.38
CA LEU A 135 20.49 20.92 -22.60
C LEU A 135 19.49 20.60 -23.73
N GLY A 136 18.21 20.99 -23.59
CA GLY A 136 17.19 20.68 -24.59
C GLY A 136 16.70 19.21 -24.56
N ILE A 137 17.07 18.43 -23.52
CA ILE A 137 16.64 17.06 -23.36
C ILE A 137 15.33 17.04 -22.56
N ASN A 138 14.27 16.39 -23.09
CA ASN A 138 13.07 16.13 -22.34
C ASN A 138 13.36 15.20 -21.15
N ALA A 139 12.90 15.54 -19.96
CA ALA A 139 13.09 14.74 -18.77
C ALA A 139 11.79 14.57 -18.00
N GLU A 140 11.50 13.34 -17.62
CA GLU A 140 10.28 12.94 -16.92
C GLU A 140 10.61 12.11 -15.69
N ASN A 141 9.72 12.13 -14.69
CA ASN A 141 9.77 11.21 -13.58
C ASN A 141 9.38 9.80 -14.05
N PHE A 142 10.01 8.79 -13.49
CA PHE A 142 9.47 7.44 -13.61
C PHE A 142 8.16 7.37 -12.82
N LYS A 143 7.04 7.17 -13.52
CA LYS A 143 5.75 6.90 -12.90
C LYS A 143 5.67 5.40 -12.63
N ASP A 144 5.77 5.03 -11.37
CA ASP A 144 5.50 3.67 -10.95
C ASP A 144 4.05 3.58 -10.48
N GLU A 145 3.20 2.94 -11.28
CA GLU A 145 1.79 2.74 -10.94
C GLU A 145 1.60 1.87 -9.69
N VAL A 146 2.63 1.10 -9.31
CA VAL A 146 2.59 0.24 -8.13
C VAL A 146 2.94 0.99 -6.85
N PHE A 147 3.70 2.10 -6.97
CA PHE A 147 4.16 2.91 -5.82
C PHE A 147 3.90 4.40 -6.09
N PRO A 148 2.64 4.81 -6.10
CA PRO A 148 2.26 6.20 -6.35
C PRO A 148 2.73 7.12 -5.21
N ARG A 149 2.73 8.43 -5.45
CA ARG A 149 2.95 9.41 -4.39
C ARG A 149 1.82 9.35 -3.36
N LEU A 150 2.08 9.81 -2.15
CA LEU A 150 1.09 9.76 -1.06
C LEU A 150 -0.27 10.37 -1.47
N THR A 151 -0.24 11.51 -2.19
CA THR A 151 -1.43 12.21 -2.69
C THR A 151 -2.14 11.51 -3.86
N GLU A 152 -1.48 10.56 -4.49
CA GLU A 152 -1.98 9.80 -5.65
C GLU A 152 -2.42 8.36 -5.26
N GLN A 153 -2.18 7.95 -4.00
CA GLN A 153 -2.52 6.61 -3.52
C GLN A 153 -4.04 6.40 -3.48
N TYR A 154 -4.47 5.21 -3.87
CA TYR A 154 -5.88 4.83 -3.79
C TYR A 154 -6.40 4.92 -2.35
N THR A 155 -7.50 5.63 -2.14
CA THR A 155 -8.06 5.87 -0.81
C THR A 155 -9.17 4.91 -0.42
N GLY A 156 -9.79 4.23 -1.39
CA GLY A 156 -10.96 3.38 -1.18
C GLY A 156 -12.25 4.15 -0.91
N ARG A 157 -12.22 5.48 -0.92
CA ARG A 157 -13.40 6.33 -0.68
C ARG A 157 -13.40 7.56 -1.60
N GLU A 158 -14.61 8.09 -1.86
CA GLU A 158 -14.82 9.27 -2.68
C GLU A 158 -16.00 10.08 -2.15
N GLU A 159 -16.02 11.39 -2.43
CA GLU A 159 -17.16 12.26 -2.20
C GLU A 159 -17.79 12.63 -3.53
N ILE A 160 -19.11 12.43 -3.64
CA ILE A 160 -19.86 12.73 -4.84
C ILE A 160 -21.03 13.67 -4.53
N PHE A 161 -21.29 14.55 -5.49
CA PHE A 161 -22.43 15.45 -5.42
C PHE A 161 -23.50 15.02 -6.42
N THR A 162 -24.76 15.02 -5.98
CA THR A 162 -25.90 14.67 -6.81
C THR A 162 -27.11 15.51 -6.46
N ARG A 163 -28.24 15.30 -7.16
CA ARG A 163 -29.50 15.98 -6.86
C ARG A 163 -30.19 15.38 -5.64
N ASP A 164 -31.06 16.18 -5.02
CA ASP A 164 -31.82 15.77 -3.81
C ASP A 164 -32.73 14.58 -4.10
N ASP A 165 -33.38 14.56 -5.28
CA ASP A 165 -34.28 13.47 -5.72
C ASP A 165 -33.53 12.13 -5.85
N VAL A 166 -32.27 12.15 -6.24
CA VAL A 166 -31.42 10.94 -6.32
C VAL A 166 -31.13 10.41 -4.92
N ILE A 167 -30.84 11.28 -3.94
CA ILE A 167 -30.64 10.85 -2.55
C ILE A 167 -31.95 10.32 -1.94
N ASP A 168 -33.10 10.96 -2.23
CA ASP A 168 -34.39 10.46 -1.76
C ASP A 168 -34.70 9.07 -2.36
N SER A 169 -34.44 8.90 -3.64
CA SER A 169 -34.53 7.59 -4.30
C SER A 169 -33.60 6.55 -3.70
N PHE A 170 -32.37 6.94 -3.34
CA PHE A 170 -31.42 6.05 -2.65
C PHE A 170 -31.96 5.56 -1.30
N TYR A 171 -32.61 6.44 -0.54
CA TYR A 171 -33.22 6.02 0.72
C TYR A 171 -34.44 5.12 0.53
N GLN A 172 -35.20 5.31 -0.54
CA GLN A 172 -36.36 4.49 -0.86
C GLN A 172 -35.97 3.13 -1.44
N ASN A 173 -35.14 3.12 -2.48
CA ASN A 173 -34.80 1.93 -3.27
C ASN A 173 -33.61 1.15 -2.73
N GLY A 174 -32.76 1.77 -1.90
CA GLY A 174 -31.57 1.16 -1.35
C GLY A 174 -30.31 1.23 -2.23
N PHE A 175 -30.42 1.74 -3.45
CA PHE A 175 -29.28 1.88 -4.39
C PHE A 175 -29.46 3.07 -5.34
N ILE A 176 -28.33 3.45 -5.97
CA ILE A 176 -28.26 4.40 -7.11
C ILE A 176 -27.49 3.73 -8.23
N GLU A 177 -28.00 3.85 -9.47
CA GLU A 177 -27.24 3.47 -10.65
C GLU A 177 -26.11 4.49 -10.89
N VAL A 178 -24.91 4.04 -11.22
CA VAL A 178 -23.76 4.94 -11.48
C VAL A 178 -24.07 5.97 -12.57
N LYS A 179 -24.86 5.60 -13.58
CA LYS A 179 -25.30 6.51 -14.67
C LYS A 179 -26.15 7.68 -14.21
N ASP A 180 -26.82 7.58 -13.04
CA ASP A 180 -27.70 8.63 -12.50
C ASP A 180 -26.92 9.65 -11.65
N ILE A 181 -25.64 9.41 -11.42
CA ILE A 181 -24.71 10.32 -10.75
C ILE A 181 -24.19 11.31 -11.79
N PHE A 182 -24.30 12.62 -11.52
CA PHE A 182 -23.77 13.65 -12.42
C PHE A 182 -22.30 13.40 -12.72
N ASN A 183 -21.99 13.38 -14.01
CA ASN A 183 -20.69 13.10 -14.58
C ASN A 183 -19.61 14.09 -14.10
N ASN A 184 -18.96 13.79 -13.01
CA ASN A 184 -17.59 14.24 -12.80
C ASN A 184 -16.70 13.21 -13.52
N ALA A 185 -16.19 13.58 -14.70
CA ALA A 185 -15.45 12.72 -15.63
C ALA A 185 -14.14 12.12 -15.06
N GLU A 186 -13.86 12.34 -13.78
CA GLU A 186 -12.63 11.93 -13.10
C GLU A 186 -12.84 10.90 -11.98
N ILE A 187 -14.09 10.42 -11.74
CA ILE A 187 -14.37 9.47 -10.67
C ILE A 187 -14.21 8.03 -11.17
N ASP A 188 -13.27 7.31 -10.61
CA ASP A 188 -13.13 5.88 -10.84
C ASP A 188 -14.16 5.10 -10.00
N PHE A 189 -15.12 4.49 -10.65
CA PHE A 189 -16.12 3.60 -10.04
C PHE A 189 -15.56 2.18 -9.96
N LEU A 190 -14.78 1.92 -8.91
CA LEU A 190 -14.15 0.64 -8.64
C LEU A 190 -14.99 -0.17 -7.64
N GLU A 191 -15.02 -1.50 -7.79
CA GLU A 191 -15.76 -2.40 -6.91
C GLU A 191 -15.30 -2.22 -5.45
N ASN A 192 -16.24 -2.27 -4.50
CA ASN A 192 -16.04 -2.04 -3.07
C ASN A 192 -15.54 -0.63 -2.67
N LYS A 193 -15.56 0.35 -3.59
CA LYS A 193 -15.26 1.74 -3.25
C LYS A 193 -16.42 2.37 -2.47
N PHE A 194 -16.09 3.09 -1.40
CA PHE A 194 -17.07 3.75 -0.54
C PHE A 194 -17.35 5.19 -1.01
N PHE A 195 -18.59 5.64 -0.83
CA PHE A 195 -19.04 6.96 -1.25
C PHE A 195 -19.73 7.73 -0.14
N VAL A 196 -19.33 8.98 0.03
CA VAL A 196 -20.12 10.01 0.72
C VAL A 196 -20.91 10.76 -0.34
N ILE A 197 -22.21 10.65 -0.31
CA ILE A 197 -23.11 11.23 -1.32
C ILE A 197 -23.75 12.46 -0.69
N SER A 198 -23.62 13.62 -1.32
CA SER A 198 -24.12 14.91 -0.82
C SER A 198 -24.94 15.62 -1.87
N SER A 199 -25.86 16.49 -1.44
CA SER A 199 -26.67 17.32 -2.32
C SER A 199 -26.69 18.78 -1.92
N PRO A 200 -27.13 19.71 -2.78
CA PRO A 200 -27.17 21.14 -2.51
C PRO A 200 -28.00 21.52 -1.28
N GLN A 201 -29.04 20.75 -0.93
CA GLN A 201 -29.89 20.97 0.25
C GLN A 201 -29.37 20.29 1.52
N ASN A 202 -28.08 19.95 1.56
CA ASN A 202 -27.42 19.29 2.69
C ASN A 202 -27.97 17.89 3.04
N LYS A 203 -28.65 17.21 2.12
CA LYS A 203 -28.92 15.79 2.27
C LYS A 203 -27.62 15.01 2.04
N SER A 204 -27.44 13.94 2.79
CA SER A 204 -26.27 13.09 2.61
C SER A 204 -26.60 11.62 2.83
N ALA A 205 -25.89 10.74 2.14
CA ALA A 205 -26.01 9.31 2.28
C ALA A 205 -24.62 8.65 2.22
N LEU A 206 -24.50 7.44 2.74
CA LEU A 206 -23.30 6.62 2.66
C LEU A 206 -23.61 5.37 1.86
N GLY A 207 -22.74 5.05 0.92
CA GLY A 207 -22.89 3.88 0.08
C GLY A 207 -21.56 3.22 -0.26
N VAL A 208 -21.65 2.03 -0.83
CA VAL A 208 -20.53 1.26 -1.38
C VAL A 208 -20.89 0.77 -2.77
N LEU A 209 -19.92 0.77 -3.68
CA LEU A 209 -20.13 0.24 -5.02
C LEU A 209 -20.11 -1.28 -4.99
N LYS A 210 -21.20 -1.89 -5.44
CA LYS A 210 -21.34 -3.33 -5.60
C LYS A 210 -22.01 -3.61 -6.95
N GLN A 211 -21.34 -4.36 -7.81
CA GLN A 211 -21.87 -4.80 -9.12
C GLN A 211 -22.43 -3.63 -9.98
N GLY A 212 -21.68 -2.52 -10.04
CA GLY A 212 -22.04 -1.35 -10.84
C GLY A 212 -23.14 -0.45 -10.26
N ARG A 213 -23.52 -0.66 -8.98
CA ARG A 213 -24.49 0.16 -8.25
C ARG A 213 -23.92 0.64 -6.94
N ILE A 214 -24.20 1.86 -6.54
CA ILE A 214 -23.92 2.30 -5.18
C ILE A 214 -25.09 1.86 -4.32
N VAL A 215 -24.82 0.94 -3.39
CA VAL A 215 -25.80 0.39 -2.45
C VAL A 215 -25.60 0.96 -1.04
N LYS A 216 -26.68 0.92 -0.22
CA LYS A 216 -26.58 1.30 1.20
C LYS A 216 -25.61 0.39 1.95
N LEU A 217 -24.98 0.95 2.98
CA LEU A 217 -24.20 0.15 3.92
C LEU A 217 -25.12 -0.79 4.70
N ASN A 218 -24.78 -2.07 4.75
CA ASN A 218 -25.55 -3.10 5.47
C ASN A 218 -25.37 -3.00 6.98
N HIS A 219 -24.15 -2.65 7.41
CA HIS A 219 -23.71 -2.66 8.82
C HIS A 219 -23.70 -1.27 9.45
N GLN A 220 -24.37 -0.27 8.86
CA GLN A 220 -24.36 1.12 9.35
C GLN A 220 -24.88 1.27 10.78
N LYS A 221 -25.77 0.38 11.21
CA LYS A 221 -26.40 0.39 12.53
C LYS A 221 -25.86 -0.67 13.49
N ASP A 222 -24.90 -1.46 13.03
CA ASP A 222 -24.32 -2.52 13.83
C ASP A 222 -23.27 -1.96 14.78
N TYR A 223 -23.21 -2.55 15.94
CA TYR A 223 -22.26 -2.21 16.99
C TYR A 223 -21.44 -3.47 17.33
N PRO A 224 -20.49 -3.85 16.49
CA PRO A 224 -19.73 -5.07 16.70
C PRO A 224 -19.04 -5.01 18.07
N TYR A 225 -19.30 -6.02 18.89
CA TYR A 225 -18.80 -6.11 20.25
C TYR A 225 -19.03 -4.83 21.08
N GLY A 226 -20.17 -4.16 20.85
CA GLY A 226 -20.56 -2.91 21.54
C GLY A 226 -19.89 -1.63 21.00
N VAL A 227 -19.06 -1.70 19.98
CA VAL A 227 -18.35 -0.54 19.42
C VAL A 227 -19.20 0.23 18.42
N LYS A 228 -19.40 1.52 18.70
CA LYS A 228 -20.10 2.46 17.82
C LYS A 228 -19.11 3.27 17.00
N ALA A 229 -19.30 3.32 15.68
CA ALA A 229 -18.54 4.21 14.81
C ALA A 229 -18.72 5.68 15.23
N LYS A 230 -17.62 6.43 15.36
CA LYS A 230 -17.61 7.84 15.78
C LYS A 230 -17.60 8.81 14.61
N ASN A 231 -17.24 8.38 13.42
CA ASN A 231 -17.13 9.18 12.21
C ASN A 231 -17.44 8.33 10.96
N VAL A 232 -17.42 8.97 9.79
CA VAL A 232 -17.75 8.32 8.51
C VAL A 232 -16.72 7.24 8.14
N GLY A 233 -15.44 7.53 8.31
CA GLY A 233 -14.38 6.56 8.02
C GLY A 233 -14.51 5.28 8.84
N GLN A 234 -14.85 5.40 10.15
CA GLN A 234 -15.12 4.22 10.98
C GLN A 234 -16.39 3.47 10.57
N LYS A 235 -17.42 4.14 10.00
CA LYS A 235 -18.58 3.44 9.43
C LYS A 235 -18.17 2.60 8.21
N PHE A 236 -17.38 3.16 7.30
CA PHE A 236 -16.83 2.44 6.16
C PHE A 236 -15.92 1.29 6.60
N LEU A 237 -15.10 1.53 7.62
CA LEU A 237 -14.23 0.51 8.18
C LEU A 237 -15.03 -0.66 8.76
N LEU A 238 -16.04 -0.42 9.58
CA LEU A 238 -16.87 -1.47 10.15
C LEU A 238 -17.67 -2.21 9.05
N GLU A 239 -18.18 -1.50 8.05
CA GLU A 239 -18.80 -2.13 6.88
C GLU A 239 -17.85 -3.13 6.21
N ALA A 240 -16.62 -2.71 5.86
CA ALA A 240 -15.64 -3.58 5.23
C ALA A 240 -15.22 -4.78 6.11
N LEU A 241 -15.08 -4.55 7.42
CA LEU A 241 -14.67 -5.59 8.36
C LEU A 241 -15.74 -6.66 8.58
N LEU A 242 -17.03 -6.28 8.53
CA LEU A 242 -18.16 -7.18 8.75
C LEU A 242 -18.68 -7.83 7.47
N ASP A 243 -18.35 -7.30 6.30
CA ASP A 243 -18.74 -7.85 4.99
C ASP A 243 -18.01 -9.17 4.73
N ASP A 244 -18.73 -10.30 4.76
CA ASP A 244 -18.17 -11.63 4.54
C ASP A 244 -17.78 -11.89 3.07
N ASP A 245 -18.29 -11.12 2.12
CA ASP A 245 -17.94 -11.21 0.69
C ASP A 245 -16.55 -10.63 0.37
N CYS A 246 -15.97 -9.86 1.30
CA CYS A 246 -14.66 -9.25 1.17
C CYS A 246 -13.62 -9.95 2.06
N PRO A 247 -12.95 -11.02 1.59
CA PRO A 247 -11.95 -11.75 2.36
C PRO A 247 -10.65 -10.96 2.59
N LEU A 248 -10.43 -9.86 1.87
CA LEU A 248 -9.29 -8.97 2.03
C LEU A 248 -9.74 -7.56 2.38
N VAL A 249 -9.26 -7.02 3.49
CA VAL A 249 -9.51 -5.63 3.89
C VAL A 249 -8.19 -4.90 4.09
N ILE A 250 -8.06 -3.72 3.49
CA ILE A 250 -6.87 -2.87 3.62
C ILE A 250 -7.28 -1.54 4.25
N VAL A 251 -6.65 -1.20 5.36
CA VAL A 251 -7.00 0.01 6.13
C VAL A 251 -5.78 0.91 6.26
N LYS A 252 -5.88 2.10 5.71
CA LYS A 252 -4.89 3.16 5.85
C LYS A 252 -5.41 4.25 6.79
N GLY A 253 -4.52 4.91 7.50
CA GLY A 253 -4.87 6.05 8.32
C GLY A 253 -3.86 6.30 9.43
N ASN A 254 -3.83 7.53 9.92
CA ASN A 254 -2.88 7.94 10.96
C ASN A 254 -3.13 7.22 12.29
N ALA A 255 -2.11 7.21 13.15
CA ALA A 255 -2.25 6.64 14.49
C ALA A 255 -3.39 7.33 15.26
N GLY A 256 -4.15 6.55 16.04
CA GLY A 256 -5.28 7.07 16.84
C GLY A 256 -6.58 7.30 16.06
N THR A 257 -6.72 6.78 14.85
CA THR A 257 -7.99 6.74 14.11
C THR A 257 -8.87 5.55 14.48
N GLY A 258 -8.35 4.60 15.28
CA GLY A 258 -9.10 3.45 15.79
C GLY A 258 -9.06 2.20 14.91
N LYS A 259 -8.11 2.09 13.97
CA LYS A 259 -7.96 0.94 13.05
C LYS A 259 -7.96 -0.41 13.78
N THR A 260 -6.97 -0.59 14.64
CA THR A 260 -6.76 -1.86 15.38
C THR A 260 -7.91 -2.16 16.34
N PHE A 261 -8.46 -1.12 16.99
CA PHE A 261 -9.60 -1.26 17.89
C PHE A 261 -10.86 -1.74 17.16
N CYS A 262 -11.21 -1.13 16.01
CA CYS A 262 -12.35 -1.56 15.21
C CYS A 262 -12.14 -2.96 14.62
N ALA A 263 -10.91 -3.28 14.18
CA ALA A 263 -10.59 -4.61 13.66
C ALA A 263 -10.75 -5.71 14.72
N LEU A 264 -10.29 -5.45 15.96
CA LEU A 264 -10.48 -6.39 17.08
C LEU A 264 -11.95 -6.52 17.46
N ALA A 265 -12.71 -5.43 17.50
CA ALA A 265 -14.14 -5.45 17.81
C ALA A 265 -14.94 -6.28 16.79
N ALA A 266 -14.69 -6.06 15.50
CA ALA A 266 -15.31 -6.84 14.43
C ALA A 266 -14.86 -8.33 14.48
N GLY A 267 -13.57 -8.56 14.75
CA GLY A 267 -13.04 -9.92 14.91
C GLY A 267 -13.71 -10.69 16.06
N LEU A 268 -13.87 -10.06 17.23
CA LEU A 268 -14.56 -10.67 18.37
C LEU A 268 -16.04 -10.91 18.06
N GLN A 269 -16.72 -9.96 17.39
CA GLN A 269 -18.10 -10.15 16.94
C GLN A 269 -18.22 -11.37 16.04
N LYS A 270 -17.37 -11.50 15.05
CA LYS A 270 -17.38 -12.59 14.07
C LYS A 270 -16.93 -13.93 14.65
N THR A 271 -16.02 -13.93 15.64
CA THR A 271 -15.46 -15.16 16.22
C THR A 271 -16.23 -15.64 17.44
N GLU A 272 -16.54 -14.74 18.40
CA GLU A 272 -17.19 -15.10 19.66
C GLU A 272 -18.71 -15.15 19.56
N VAL A 273 -19.32 -14.17 18.84
CA VAL A 273 -20.78 -14.04 18.79
C VAL A 273 -21.36 -14.81 17.61
N GLU A 274 -20.85 -14.56 16.41
CA GLU A 274 -21.38 -15.14 15.16
C GLU A 274 -20.79 -16.53 14.83
N LYS A 275 -19.61 -16.86 15.39
CA LYS A 275 -18.89 -18.11 15.17
C LYS A 275 -18.49 -18.39 13.73
N ASN A 276 -18.29 -17.33 12.92
CA ASN A 276 -17.87 -17.44 11.52
C ASN A 276 -16.40 -17.85 11.40
N TYR A 277 -15.57 -17.51 12.40
CA TYR A 277 -14.15 -17.86 12.45
C TYR A 277 -13.82 -18.64 13.71
N THR A 278 -12.82 -19.49 13.65
CA THR A 278 -12.38 -20.28 14.80
C THR A 278 -11.52 -19.47 15.77
N ARG A 279 -10.81 -18.45 15.27
CA ARG A 279 -9.90 -17.63 16.05
C ARG A 279 -9.61 -16.30 15.36
N ILE A 280 -9.09 -15.35 16.14
CA ILE A 280 -8.46 -14.15 15.68
C ILE A 280 -6.95 -14.36 15.76
N LEU A 281 -6.27 -14.31 14.61
CA LEU A 281 -4.82 -14.32 14.56
C LEU A 281 -4.33 -12.87 14.41
N VAL A 282 -3.36 -12.45 15.21
CA VAL A 282 -2.77 -11.12 15.11
C VAL A 282 -1.29 -11.23 14.87
N THR A 283 -0.79 -10.49 13.90
CA THR A 283 0.63 -10.27 13.71
C THR A 283 0.93 -8.78 13.61
N ARG A 284 2.07 -8.37 14.11
CA ARG A 284 2.56 -7.01 13.96
C ARG A 284 3.97 -7.05 13.40
N SER A 285 4.25 -6.17 12.43
CA SER A 285 5.61 -5.99 11.97
C SER A 285 6.43 -5.31 13.06
N VAL A 286 7.54 -5.93 13.41
CA VAL A 286 8.47 -5.40 14.39
C VAL A 286 9.78 -5.08 13.67
N THR A 287 10.06 -3.79 13.54
CA THR A 287 11.40 -3.31 13.21
C THR A 287 12.21 -3.19 14.49
N VAL A 288 13.16 -4.08 14.68
CA VAL A 288 14.16 -3.89 15.73
C VAL A 288 15.14 -2.83 15.23
N ALA A 289 15.14 -1.68 15.86
CA ALA A 289 16.14 -0.64 15.63
C ALA A 289 17.51 -1.19 16.10
N GLY A 290 18.35 -1.60 15.15
CA GLY A 290 19.63 -2.25 15.38
C GLY A 290 19.64 -3.72 14.92
N GLU A 291 20.80 -4.21 14.51
CA GLU A 291 21.02 -5.54 13.90
C GLU A 291 20.74 -6.76 14.82
N GLU A 292 19.89 -6.63 15.82
CA GLU A 292 19.53 -7.76 16.69
C GLU A 292 18.50 -8.68 16.00
N LYS A 293 19.02 -9.69 15.35
CA LYS A 293 18.27 -10.87 14.98
C LYS A 293 17.61 -11.46 16.24
N TYR A 294 16.34 -11.87 16.14
CA TYR A 294 15.54 -12.51 17.21
C TYR A 294 16.26 -13.60 18.04
N GLY A 295 17.49 -14.01 17.66
CA GLY A 295 18.30 -15.01 18.33
C GLY A 295 19.01 -14.54 19.61
N PHE A 296 19.11 -13.25 19.89
CA PHE A 296 19.93 -12.71 20.99
C PHE A 296 19.16 -12.23 22.22
N LEU A 297 17.84 -12.08 22.17
CA LEU A 297 17.06 -11.75 23.36
C LEU A 297 16.83 -13.03 24.19
N PRO A 298 17.20 -13.05 25.49
CA PRO A 298 16.86 -14.16 26.39
C PRO A 298 15.35 -14.19 26.61
N GLY A 299 14.76 -15.40 26.64
CA GLY A 299 13.35 -15.61 26.87
C GLY A 299 12.64 -16.37 25.75
N ASP A 300 11.45 -16.87 26.06
CA ASP A 300 10.59 -17.54 25.10
C ASP A 300 10.03 -16.56 24.05
N ILE A 301 9.53 -17.05 22.92
CA ILE A 301 9.03 -16.22 21.81
C ILE A 301 7.90 -15.30 22.27
N GLU A 302 7.07 -15.75 23.19
CA GLU A 302 5.99 -14.96 23.78
C GLU A 302 6.52 -13.78 24.63
N GLU A 303 7.61 -13.98 25.38
CA GLU A 303 8.25 -12.89 26.13
C GLU A 303 8.88 -11.84 25.22
N LYS A 304 9.44 -12.26 24.08
CA LYS A 304 10.02 -11.36 23.08
C LYS A 304 8.98 -10.53 22.34
N LEU A 305 7.77 -11.06 22.17
CA LEU A 305 6.65 -10.37 21.55
C LEU A 305 5.84 -9.53 22.56
N SER A 306 6.00 -9.75 23.86
CA SER A 306 5.23 -9.12 24.93
C SER A 306 5.13 -7.58 24.84
N PRO A 307 6.20 -6.80 24.58
CA PRO A 307 6.10 -5.35 24.45
C PRO A 307 5.19 -4.89 23.31
N TYR A 308 5.13 -5.68 22.23
CA TYR A 308 4.31 -5.38 21.06
C TYR A 308 2.86 -5.79 21.24
N LEU A 309 2.58 -6.63 22.24
CA LEU A 309 1.28 -7.12 22.60
C LEU A 309 0.51 -6.19 23.55
N ALA A 310 1.23 -5.31 24.26
CA ALA A 310 0.63 -4.40 25.21
C ALA A 310 -0.52 -3.60 24.58
N GLY A 311 -0.31 -3.00 23.40
CA GLY A 311 -1.36 -2.26 22.71
C GLY A 311 -2.58 -3.09 22.28
N ILE A 312 -2.40 -4.39 21.99
CA ILE A 312 -3.50 -5.31 21.65
C ILE A 312 -4.24 -5.70 22.94
N LYS A 313 -3.52 -6.01 24.02
CA LYS A 313 -4.09 -6.30 25.34
C LYS A 313 -4.89 -5.11 25.88
N ASP A 314 -4.36 -3.90 25.76
CA ASP A 314 -5.05 -2.65 26.16
C ASP A 314 -6.35 -2.48 25.37
N ASN A 315 -6.34 -2.68 24.04
CA ASN A 315 -7.53 -2.60 23.22
C ASN A 315 -8.58 -3.66 23.62
N LEU A 316 -8.15 -4.90 23.87
CA LEU A 316 -9.04 -5.98 24.32
C LEU A 316 -9.65 -5.65 25.69
N SER A 317 -8.84 -5.17 26.65
CA SER A 317 -9.32 -4.75 27.97
C SER A 317 -10.38 -3.65 27.87
N ILE A 318 -10.18 -2.66 26.98
CA ILE A 318 -11.17 -1.59 26.74
C ILE A 318 -12.47 -2.16 26.13
N LEU A 319 -12.38 -3.10 25.20
CA LEU A 319 -13.53 -3.73 24.55
C LEU A 319 -14.36 -4.53 25.56
N ILE A 320 -13.72 -5.27 26.45
CA ILE A 320 -14.36 -6.09 27.47
C ILE A 320 -15.04 -5.22 28.52
N HIS A 321 -14.31 -4.25 29.08
CA HIS A 321 -14.86 -3.36 30.14
C HIS A 321 -15.87 -2.34 29.60
N GLY A 322 -15.78 -1.97 28.31
CA GLY A 322 -16.75 -1.08 27.66
C GLY A 322 -18.11 -1.72 27.49
N SER A 323 -18.19 -3.04 27.29
CA SER A 323 -19.43 -3.78 27.17
C SER A 323 -20.15 -3.99 28.53
N ASP A 324 -19.42 -3.97 29.64
CA ASP A 324 -19.96 -4.25 30.98
C ASP A 324 -20.47 -3.04 31.75
N LYS A 325 -20.36 -1.81 31.23
CA LYS A 325 -20.89 -0.60 31.88
C LYS A 325 -22.41 -0.62 32.17
N LYS A 326 -23.13 -1.66 31.71
CA LYS A 326 -24.57 -1.88 31.96
C LYS A 326 -24.88 -2.97 32.99
N LYS A 327 -23.88 -3.71 33.50
CA LYS A 327 -24.08 -4.73 34.54
C LYS A 327 -23.79 -4.11 35.93
N SER A 328 -24.76 -4.29 36.83
CA SER A 328 -24.85 -3.69 38.15
C SER A 328 -23.63 -4.00 39.05
N ASN A 329 -23.42 -3.06 40.01
CA ASN A 329 -22.36 -3.00 41.03
C ASN A 329 -22.20 -4.24 41.96
N HIS A 330 -22.72 -5.43 41.64
CA HIS A 330 -22.72 -6.55 42.57
C HIS A 330 -21.83 -7.74 42.16
N ASP A 331 -21.28 -7.77 40.95
CA ASP A 331 -20.41 -8.90 40.49
C ASP A 331 -18.98 -8.42 40.17
N LYS A 332 -18.33 -7.81 41.16
CA LYS A 332 -16.94 -7.35 41.04
C LYS A 332 -15.87 -8.45 41.13
N GLU A 333 -16.23 -9.72 41.12
CA GLU A 333 -15.29 -10.82 41.42
C GLU A 333 -14.79 -11.65 40.23
N PHE A 334 -15.23 -11.38 39.00
CA PHE A 334 -14.61 -12.00 37.80
C PHE A 334 -14.34 -10.92 36.74
N PHE A 335 -13.28 -10.13 36.95
CA PHE A 335 -12.70 -9.37 35.87
C PHE A 335 -12.03 -10.37 34.90
N GLU A 336 -12.73 -10.72 33.83
CA GLU A 336 -12.07 -11.33 32.67
C GLU A 336 -11.07 -10.32 32.14
N ASP A 337 -9.82 -10.44 32.57
CA ASP A 337 -8.71 -9.69 32.01
C ASP A 337 -8.59 -10.12 30.53
N GLY A 338 -8.22 -9.19 29.64
CA GLY A 338 -7.98 -9.49 28.22
C GLY A 338 -7.08 -10.70 27.98
N THR A 339 -6.31 -11.13 28.99
CA THR A 339 -5.53 -12.37 29.07
C THR A 339 -6.36 -13.63 28.82
N ASN A 340 -7.60 -13.69 29.28
CA ASN A 340 -8.48 -14.85 29.10
C ASN A 340 -8.71 -15.19 27.60
N TYR A 341 -8.76 -14.22 26.71
CA TYR A 341 -8.93 -14.44 25.27
C TYR A 341 -7.70 -15.11 24.64
N PHE A 342 -6.52 -14.86 25.19
CA PHE A 342 -5.28 -15.55 24.79
C PHE A 342 -5.25 -16.97 25.35
N GLU A 343 -5.58 -17.16 26.63
CA GLU A 343 -5.61 -18.47 27.28
C GLU A 343 -6.65 -19.42 26.65
N ARG A 344 -7.81 -18.91 26.27
CA ARG A 344 -8.85 -19.63 25.54
C ARG A 344 -8.50 -19.89 24.06
N GLY A 345 -7.39 -19.33 23.57
CA GLY A 345 -6.97 -19.45 22.17
C GLY A 345 -7.83 -18.69 21.15
N ILE A 346 -8.74 -17.82 21.60
CA ILE A 346 -9.60 -17.02 20.73
C ILE A 346 -8.78 -15.96 20.02
N VAL A 347 -7.87 -15.29 20.74
CA VAL A 347 -6.89 -14.38 20.17
C VAL A 347 -5.51 -15.02 20.27
N GLN A 348 -4.85 -15.17 19.14
CA GLN A 348 -3.52 -15.75 19.05
C GLN A 348 -2.58 -14.73 18.39
N ILE A 349 -1.35 -14.68 18.86
CA ILE A 349 -0.34 -13.81 18.32
C ILE A 349 0.77 -14.63 17.71
N GLN A 350 1.17 -14.28 16.50
CA GLN A 350 2.20 -15.01 15.79
C GLN A 350 3.13 -14.07 15.04
N ALA A 351 4.43 -14.32 15.12
CA ALA A 351 5.39 -13.57 14.32
C ALA A 351 5.30 -13.99 12.84
N ILE A 352 5.48 -13.02 11.93
CA ILE A 352 5.38 -13.21 10.47
C ILE A 352 6.26 -14.37 9.97
N GLY A 353 7.45 -14.53 10.55
CA GLY A 353 8.39 -15.60 10.17
C GLY A 353 7.83 -17.03 10.33
N PHE A 354 6.90 -17.24 11.27
CA PHE A 354 6.29 -18.55 11.53
C PHE A 354 5.07 -18.87 10.68
N LEU A 355 4.63 -17.93 9.84
CA LEU A 355 3.53 -18.15 8.90
C LEU A 355 3.97 -18.97 7.68
N ARG A 356 5.27 -19.13 7.44
CA ARG A 356 5.80 -19.85 6.28
C ARG A 356 5.41 -21.35 6.34
N GLY A 357 4.91 -21.90 5.22
CA GLY A 357 4.58 -23.31 5.08
C GLY A 357 3.21 -23.71 5.62
N ARG A 358 2.39 -22.79 6.12
CA ARG A 358 1.03 -23.09 6.63
C ARG A 358 -0.02 -22.39 5.79
N SER A 359 -1.16 -23.04 5.56
CA SER A 359 -2.38 -22.38 5.11
C SER A 359 -3.15 -21.87 6.34
N ILE A 360 -3.72 -20.68 6.22
CA ILE A 360 -4.52 -20.05 7.26
C ILE A 360 -5.98 -20.21 6.85
N VAL A 361 -6.70 -21.08 7.56
CA VAL A 361 -8.11 -21.42 7.29
C VAL A 361 -8.99 -20.98 8.44
N ASP A 362 -10.26 -20.66 8.18
CA ASP A 362 -11.30 -20.29 9.16
C ASP A 362 -10.82 -19.28 10.21
N THR A 363 -10.00 -18.32 9.78
CA THR A 363 -9.27 -17.40 10.68
C THR A 363 -9.55 -15.96 10.32
N TYR A 364 -9.87 -15.12 11.30
CA TYR A 364 -9.89 -13.67 11.20
C TYR A 364 -8.48 -13.15 11.48
N PHE A 365 -7.72 -12.79 10.43
CA PHE A 365 -6.29 -12.51 10.53
C PHE A 365 -6.00 -11.01 10.40
N ILE A 366 -5.51 -10.40 11.49
CA ILE A 366 -5.11 -8.98 11.56
C ILE A 366 -3.60 -8.85 11.41
N ILE A 367 -3.18 -8.09 10.43
CA ILE A 367 -1.77 -7.75 10.16
C ILE A 367 -1.60 -6.26 10.44
N ASP A 368 -1.03 -5.92 11.59
CA ASP A 368 -0.83 -4.53 12.02
C ASP A 368 0.54 -3.98 11.61
N GLU A 369 0.67 -2.65 11.51
CA GLU A 369 1.87 -1.93 11.06
C GLU A 369 2.41 -2.43 9.70
N THR A 370 1.49 -2.68 8.77
CA THR A 370 1.79 -3.28 7.46
C THR A 370 2.77 -2.45 6.62
N GLN A 371 2.87 -1.13 6.83
CA GLN A 371 3.84 -0.27 6.16
C GLN A 371 5.29 -0.63 6.49
N ASN A 372 5.53 -1.39 7.57
CA ASN A 372 6.86 -1.86 7.94
C ASN A 372 7.21 -3.24 7.36
N ILE A 373 6.33 -3.80 6.51
CA ILE A 373 6.52 -5.09 5.84
C ILE A 373 6.97 -4.86 4.40
N GLU A 374 7.96 -5.64 3.94
CA GLU A 374 8.39 -5.60 2.55
C GLU A 374 7.31 -6.16 1.59
N PRO A 375 7.18 -5.62 0.36
CA PRO A 375 6.21 -6.09 -0.64
C PRO A 375 6.25 -7.60 -0.93
N ASP A 376 7.43 -8.21 -0.97
CA ASP A 376 7.56 -9.66 -1.19
C ASP A 376 7.07 -10.48 0.00
N THR A 377 7.23 -9.97 1.22
CA THR A 377 6.70 -10.60 2.42
C THR A 377 5.18 -10.54 2.42
N ILE A 378 4.57 -9.42 2.00
CA ILE A 378 3.11 -9.30 1.81
C ILE A 378 2.60 -10.36 0.85
N LYS A 379 3.25 -10.54 -0.30
CA LYS A 379 2.88 -11.61 -1.24
C LYS A 379 2.91 -12.99 -0.57
N SER A 380 3.94 -13.25 0.23
CA SER A 380 4.04 -14.51 0.97
C SER A 380 2.94 -14.69 2.01
N ILE A 381 2.44 -13.62 2.64
CA ILE A 381 1.34 -13.66 3.61
C ILE A 381 0.01 -13.90 2.89
N VAL A 382 -0.33 -13.09 1.87
CA VAL A 382 -1.62 -13.17 1.19
C VAL A 382 -1.81 -14.53 0.50
N THR A 383 -0.75 -15.12 -0.04
CA THR A 383 -0.82 -16.47 -0.66
C THR A 383 -1.04 -17.60 0.35
N ARG A 384 -1.14 -17.33 1.65
CA ARG A 384 -1.50 -18.28 2.71
C ARG A 384 -2.99 -18.28 3.03
N ALA A 385 -3.76 -17.37 2.42
CA ALA A 385 -5.21 -17.34 2.62
C ALA A 385 -5.81 -18.68 2.21
N GLY A 386 -6.35 -19.39 3.19
CA GLY A 386 -7.12 -20.59 3.02
C GLY A 386 -8.62 -20.30 3.05
N GLU A 387 -9.43 -21.31 2.78
CA GLU A 387 -10.88 -21.18 2.78
C GLU A 387 -11.40 -20.69 4.13
N GLY A 388 -12.46 -19.90 4.12
CA GLY A 388 -13.11 -19.37 5.33
C GLY A 388 -12.30 -18.32 6.08
N SER A 389 -11.20 -17.76 5.52
CA SER A 389 -10.40 -16.77 6.24
C SER A 389 -10.56 -15.36 5.70
N LYS A 390 -10.47 -14.39 6.61
CA LYS A 390 -10.46 -12.95 6.30
C LYS A 390 -9.14 -12.33 6.74
N PHE A 391 -8.49 -11.62 5.82
CA PHE A 391 -7.19 -10.97 6.02
C PHE A 391 -7.37 -9.46 6.11
N ILE A 392 -6.90 -8.84 7.18
CA ILE A 392 -7.05 -7.42 7.48
C ILE A 392 -5.67 -6.80 7.65
N PHE A 393 -5.28 -5.95 6.71
CA PHE A 393 -4.01 -5.23 6.72
C PHE A 393 -4.22 -3.81 7.19
N LEU A 394 -3.61 -3.46 8.32
CA LEU A 394 -3.73 -2.15 8.96
C LEU A 394 -2.38 -1.43 8.91
N GLY A 395 -2.39 -0.13 8.71
CA GLY A 395 -1.16 0.65 8.79
C GLY A 395 -1.31 2.14 8.48
N ASP A 396 -0.20 2.82 8.61
CA ASP A 396 -0.02 4.23 8.29
C ASP A 396 1.15 4.37 7.32
N PRO A 397 0.92 4.69 6.03
CA PRO A 397 2.01 4.76 5.06
C PRO A 397 3.04 5.84 5.37
N THR A 398 2.74 6.80 6.26
CA THR A 398 3.66 7.87 6.67
C THR A 398 4.56 7.48 7.84
N GLN A 399 4.20 6.45 8.62
CA GLN A 399 4.95 5.97 9.79
C GLN A 399 5.79 4.74 9.46
N VAL A 400 6.79 4.92 8.60
CA VAL A 400 7.69 3.84 8.19
C VAL A 400 8.93 3.84 9.09
N ASP A 401 9.05 2.83 9.95
CA ASP A 401 10.20 2.63 10.84
C ASP A 401 11.31 1.78 10.19
N ASN A 402 10.96 0.96 9.19
CA ASN A 402 11.93 0.13 8.49
C ASN A 402 12.80 0.97 7.55
N PRO A 403 14.13 1.05 7.78
CA PRO A 403 15.03 1.91 7.00
C PRO A 403 15.12 1.53 5.51
N ASN A 404 14.68 0.33 5.14
CA ASN A 404 14.67 -0.15 3.75
C ASN A 404 13.39 0.21 2.99
N LEU A 405 12.41 0.76 3.68
CA LEU A 405 11.10 1.12 3.14
C LEU A 405 10.91 2.63 3.16
N THR A 406 9.93 3.10 2.42
CA THR A 406 9.55 4.52 2.37
C THR A 406 8.02 4.63 2.38
N GLU A 407 7.47 5.83 2.60
CA GLU A 407 6.03 6.11 2.50
C GLU A 407 5.40 5.71 1.16
N ARG A 408 6.21 5.58 0.11
CA ARG A 408 5.78 5.11 -1.22
C ARG A 408 6.06 3.62 -1.42
N TYR A 409 7.25 3.17 -1.01
CA TYR A 409 7.71 1.80 -1.21
C TYR A 409 7.59 1.02 0.10
N ASN A 410 6.46 0.40 0.32
CA ASN A 410 6.17 -0.45 1.47
C ASN A 410 5.05 -1.45 1.15
N GLY A 411 4.85 -2.42 2.02
CA GLY A 411 3.90 -3.51 1.80
C GLY A 411 2.44 -3.05 1.78
N LEU A 412 2.09 -2.05 2.57
CA LEU A 412 0.72 -1.53 2.64
C LEU A 412 0.32 -0.85 1.33
N VAL A 413 1.16 0.05 0.81
CA VAL A 413 0.94 0.74 -0.47
C VAL A 413 0.95 -0.26 -1.62
N TYR A 414 1.92 -1.18 -1.63
CA TYR A 414 1.99 -2.24 -2.64
C TYR A 414 0.70 -3.06 -2.72
N LEU A 415 0.20 -3.51 -1.58
CA LEU A 415 -1.03 -4.31 -1.53
C LEU A 415 -2.24 -3.48 -1.97
N SER A 416 -2.35 -2.25 -1.48
CA SER A 416 -3.44 -1.33 -1.81
C SER A 416 -3.55 -1.09 -3.33
N GLU A 417 -2.44 -0.78 -4.00
CA GLU A 417 -2.45 -0.49 -5.45
C GLU A 417 -2.67 -1.76 -6.29
N LYS A 418 -2.25 -2.93 -5.80
CA LYS A 418 -2.46 -4.20 -6.51
C LYS A 418 -3.90 -4.69 -6.47
N TYR A 419 -4.63 -4.37 -5.41
CA TYR A 419 -5.99 -4.84 -5.18
C TYR A 419 -7.04 -3.72 -5.26
N LYS A 420 -6.71 -2.56 -5.84
CA LYS A 420 -7.63 -1.41 -5.90
C LYS A 420 -8.91 -1.67 -6.71
N ASP A 421 -8.89 -2.62 -7.63
CA ASP A 421 -10.01 -2.97 -8.51
C ASP A 421 -10.37 -4.47 -8.41
N ASP A 422 -10.07 -5.07 -7.28
CA ASP A 422 -10.33 -6.49 -7.05
C ASP A 422 -11.62 -6.66 -6.23
N PRO A 423 -12.62 -7.41 -6.71
CA PRO A 423 -13.88 -7.61 -6.00
C PRO A 423 -13.73 -8.32 -4.65
N LEU A 424 -12.62 -9.04 -4.41
CA LEU A 424 -12.33 -9.68 -3.14
C LEU A 424 -11.77 -8.72 -2.08
N CYS A 425 -11.53 -7.44 -2.45
CA CYS A 425 -10.85 -6.49 -1.59
C CYS A 425 -11.69 -5.25 -1.32
N ALA A 426 -11.88 -4.90 -0.05
CA ALA A 426 -12.37 -3.60 0.39
C ALA A 426 -11.23 -2.77 0.97
N GLN A 427 -11.19 -1.47 0.65
CA GLN A 427 -10.16 -0.57 1.14
C GLN A 427 -10.78 0.66 1.79
N VAL A 428 -10.20 1.09 2.92
CA VAL A 428 -10.66 2.26 3.67
C VAL A 428 -9.48 3.10 4.10
N THR A 429 -9.51 4.39 3.77
CA THR A 429 -8.57 5.37 4.32
C THR A 429 -9.29 6.26 5.33
N LEU A 430 -8.78 6.25 6.57
CA LEU A 430 -9.23 7.13 7.64
C LEU A 430 -8.44 8.44 7.57
N THR A 431 -9.12 9.57 7.49
CA THR A 431 -8.50 10.89 7.36
C THR A 431 -8.05 11.45 8.72
N ASP A 432 -7.23 12.49 8.71
CA ASP A 432 -6.72 13.13 9.92
C ASP A 432 -7.83 13.71 10.81
N ASP A 433 -8.86 14.25 10.20
CA ASP A 433 -10.03 14.81 10.92
C ASP A 433 -10.87 13.72 11.61
N GLU A 434 -10.72 12.47 11.20
CA GLU A 434 -11.37 11.29 11.77
C GLU A 434 -10.61 10.69 12.97
N SER A 435 -9.53 11.34 13.41
CA SER A 435 -8.81 10.94 14.62
C SER A 435 -9.69 11.00 15.88
N VAL A 436 -9.71 9.91 16.63
CA VAL A 436 -10.45 9.78 17.90
C VAL A 436 -9.57 10.00 19.13
N ARG A 437 -8.37 10.54 18.95
CA ARG A 437 -7.43 10.88 20.01
C ARG A 437 -8.02 11.95 20.95
N SER A 438 -7.48 12.01 22.18
CA SER A 438 -7.76 13.12 23.10
C SER A 438 -7.38 14.46 22.48
N LYS A 439 -7.98 15.55 22.98
CA LYS A 439 -7.66 16.91 22.50
C LYS A 439 -6.15 17.19 22.56
N LEU A 440 -5.49 16.81 23.66
CA LEU A 440 -4.05 17.00 23.84
C LEU A 440 -3.23 16.23 22.76
N ALA A 441 -3.57 14.96 22.52
CA ALA A 441 -2.84 14.13 21.55
C ALA A 441 -3.04 14.61 20.11
N ARG A 442 -4.21 15.18 19.76
CA ARG A 442 -4.46 15.82 18.46
C ARG A 442 -3.65 17.10 18.27
N GLU A 443 -3.59 17.95 19.30
CA GLU A 443 -2.79 19.17 19.26
C GLU A 443 -1.29 18.87 19.19
N ALA A 444 -0.81 17.88 19.92
CA ALA A 444 0.58 17.44 19.85
C ALA A 444 0.96 16.95 18.46
N ALA A 445 0.11 16.12 17.83
CA ALA A 445 0.37 15.60 16.48
C ALA A 445 0.39 16.69 15.38
N LYS A 446 -0.21 17.87 15.65
CA LYS A 446 -0.17 19.01 14.71
C LYS A 446 1.04 19.92 14.93
N LYS A 447 1.62 19.92 16.13
CA LYS A 447 2.65 20.89 16.53
C LYS A 447 4.06 20.30 16.57
N LEU A 448 4.17 19.00 16.70
CA LEU A 448 5.41 18.24 16.77
C LEU A 448 5.62 17.38 15.53
#